data_fb6a4a07ae2ec513c005572848ffee6d
#
_entry.id   fb6a4a07ae2ec513c005572848ffee6d
#
_cell.length_a   1.000
_cell.length_b   1.000
_cell.length_c   1.000
_cell.angle_alpha   90.00
_cell.angle_beta   90.00
_cell.angle_gamma   90.00
#
_symmetry.space_group_name_H-M   'P 1'
#
loop_
_entity.id
_entity.type
_entity.pdbx_description
1 polymer ?
#
loop_
_entity_poly.entity_id
_entity_poly.type
_entity_poly.pdbx_seq_one_letter_code
_entity_poly.pdbx_strand_id
1 'polypeptide(L)'
;MKNKLSTTFSQGFQSGTFIRVGENRDLSLFVGKDEKGNYAFDFRGTYVPVRISQSDVITVQQGKSGENYILRFSLCNSELLEYFSTFCQDLLDSTEAIKDDEDAYKTLCSRYFSWKKLFRPNNGGMNDNEVMGLIGELLFMQDYMIPHYGVDMALDSWMGPEKTHKDYSTESVWYEIKAISAGKDSVKISSLEQLDGDDEGYLAIYCLEKMSPTFSGIKLNVLVQNLMAKMGTAQNRETFMSKLSMYEFDFSPEYDKFVFTNVGFSMYNVSNDFPRLCRKNIPNACLLYTSPSPRDCS
;
A
#
# COMPACT_ATOMS: atom_id res chain seq x y z
N MET A 1 15.31 -0.30 6.07
CA MET A 1 16.13 -1.55 6.12
C MET A 1 16.01 -2.22 4.75
N LYS A 2 17.12 -2.64 4.13
CA LYS A 2 17.03 -3.44 2.89
C LYS A 2 16.37 -4.77 3.23
N ASN A 3 15.36 -5.16 2.45
CA ASN A 3 14.69 -6.45 2.57
C ASN A 3 15.75 -7.57 2.46
N LYS A 4 15.82 -8.44 3.47
CA LYS A 4 16.83 -9.52 3.57
C LYS A 4 16.74 -10.46 2.35
N LEU A 5 15.53 -10.72 1.84
CA LEU A 5 15.29 -11.57 0.67
C LEU A 5 15.63 -10.90 -0.66
N SER A 6 15.53 -9.57 -0.79
CA SER A 6 15.96 -8.85 -1.99
C SER A 6 17.47 -9.10 -2.26
N THR A 7 18.30 -9.07 -1.21
CA THR A 7 19.72 -9.41 -1.32
C THR A 7 19.92 -10.88 -1.70
N THR A 8 19.10 -11.79 -1.13
CA THR A 8 19.17 -13.22 -1.42
C THR A 8 18.83 -13.50 -2.88
N PHE A 9 17.77 -12.91 -3.41
CA PHE A 9 17.39 -13.07 -4.81
C PHE A 9 18.43 -12.45 -5.77
N SER A 10 19.09 -11.37 -5.37
CA SER A 10 20.14 -10.70 -6.18
C SER A 10 21.43 -11.54 -6.33
N GLN A 11 21.66 -12.54 -5.47
CA GLN A 11 22.81 -13.46 -5.60
C GLN A 11 22.68 -14.40 -6.80
N GLY A 12 21.50 -14.49 -7.38
CA GLY A 12 21.18 -15.35 -8.52
C GLY A 12 20.92 -16.81 -8.11
N PHE A 13 20.08 -17.47 -8.88
CA PHE A 13 19.75 -18.88 -8.72
C PHE A 13 19.82 -19.56 -10.08
N GLN A 14 20.24 -20.83 -10.12
CA GLN A 14 20.00 -21.69 -11.25
C GLN A 14 18.54 -22.17 -11.24
N SER A 15 17.98 -22.46 -12.41
CA SER A 15 16.62 -23.00 -12.51
C SER A 15 16.52 -24.33 -11.76
N GLY A 16 15.41 -24.52 -11.05
CA GLY A 16 15.17 -25.69 -10.21
C GLY A 16 15.91 -25.70 -8.88
N THR A 17 16.64 -24.63 -8.51
CA THR A 17 17.39 -24.59 -7.25
C THR A 17 16.71 -23.72 -6.20
N PHE A 18 16.70 -24.21 -4.96
CA PHE A 18 16.08 -23.55 -3.83
C PHE A 18 17.01 -23.58 -2.60
N ILE A 19 17.01 -22.53 -1.81
CA ILE A 19 17.68 -22.48 -0.51
C ILE A 19 16.65 -22.30 0.59
N ARG A 20 16.91 -22.89 1.74
CA ARG A 20 16.05 -22.75 2.93
C ARG A 20 16.19 -21.33 3.50
N VAL A 21 15.06 -20.73 3.87
CA VAL A 21 15.00 -19.38 4.43
C VAL A 21 14.15 -19.36 5.70
N GLY A 22 14.19 -18.20 6.41
CA GLY A 22 13.48 -18.00 7.67
C GLY A 22 14.29 -18.48 8.89
N GLU A 23 13.96 -17.90 10.04
CA GLU A 23 14.55 -18.26 11.33
C GLU A 23 13.80 -19.42 11.99
N ASN A 24 12.51 -19.56 11.65
CA ASN A 24 11.68 -20.68 12.11
C ASN A 24 12.19 -22.01 11.53
N ARG A 25 12.64 -22.90 12.40
CA ARG A 25 13.15 -24.22 12.02
C ARG A 25 12.09 -25.32 11.98
N ASP A 26 10.92 -25.05 12.53
CA ASP A 26 9.81 -26.00 12.54
C ASP A 26 9.18 -26.11 11.14
N LEU A 27 9.21 -25.02 10.36
CA LEU A 27 8.68 -24.98 9.00
C LEU A 27 9.77 -25.13 7.93
N SER A 28 9.40 -25.73 6.80
CA SER A 28 10.28 -25.90 5.63
C SER A 28 9.95 -24.89 4.55
N LEU A 29 10.55 -23.70 4.65
CA LEU A 29 10.38 -22.55 3.77
C LEU A 29 11.61 -22.33 2.90
N PHE A 30 11.43 -22.11 1.60
CA PHE A 30 12.52 -22.00 0.64
C PHE A 30 12.26 -20.85 -0.35
N VAL A 31 13.33 -20.26 -0.86
CA VAL A 31 13.30 -19.38 -2.02
C VAL A 31 14.29 -19.83 -3.08
N GLY A 32 13.99 -19.54 -4.34
CA GLY A 32 14.84 -19.94 -5.44
C GLY A 32 14.25 -19.61 -6.80
N LYS A 33 14.56 -20.46 -7.78
CA LYS A 33 13.92 -20.43 -9.11
C LYS A 33 13.28 -21.77 -9.40
N ASP A 34 12.07 -21.71 -9.97
CA ASP A 34 11.40 -22.90 -10.49
C ASP A 34 12.09 -23.47 -11.74
N GLU A 35 11.58 -24.55 -12.27
CA GLU A 35 12.12 -25.27 -13.43
C GLU A 35 12.08 -24.41 -14.70
N LYS A 36 11.20 -23.38 -14.73
CA LYS A 36 11.06 -22.41 -15.84
C LYS A 36 11.99 -21.21 -15.69
N GLY A 37 12.72 -21.12 -14.55
CA GLY A 37 13.59 -20.00 -14.23
C GLY A 37 12.90 -18.80 -13.55
N ASN A 38 11.64 -18.91 -13.17
CA ASN A 38 10.92 -17.90 -12.45
C ASN A 38 11.33 -17.88 -10.98
N TYR A 39 11.49 -16.71 -10.38
CA TYR A 39 11.71 -16.61 -8.94
C TYR A 39 10.52 -17.15 -8.18
N ALA A 40 10.77 -17.93 -7.16
CA ALA A 40 9.74 -18.66 -6.45
C ALA A 40 9.98 -18.75 -4.93
N PHE A 41 8.88 -18.90 -4.21
CA PHE A 41 8.82 -19.24 -2.79
C PHE A 41 8.11 -20.58 -2.65
N ASP A 42 8.72 -21.51 -1.91
CA ASP A 42 8.17 -22.85 -1.60
C ASP A 42 7.91 -22.98 -0.11
N PHE A 43 6.75 -23.52 0.24
CA PHE A 43 6.48 -24.15 1.53
C PHE A 43 6.32 -25.65 1.31
N ARG A 44 7.02 -26.44 2.11
CA ARG A 44 6.99 -27.92 2.05
C ARG A 44 6.58 -28.47 3.40
N GLY A 45 5.46 -29.20 3.45
CA GLY A 45 4.93 -29.71 4.71
C GLY A 45 3.73 -30.63 4.51
N THR A 46 3.15 -31.04 5.64
CA THR A 46 1.97 -31.91 5.67
C THR A 46 0.74 -31.07 5.95
N TYR A 47 -0.12 -30.91 4.93
CA TYR A 47 -1.35 -30.10 5.02
C TYR A 47 -2.38 -30.61 4.02
N VAL A 48 -3.64 -30.15 4.14
CA VAL A 48 -4.71 -30.47 3.19
C VAL A 48 -4.78 -29.38 2.10
N PRO A 49 -4.33 -29.66 0.85
CA PRO A 49 -4.33 -28.65 -0.18
C PRO A 49 -5.74 -28.28 -0.62
N VAL A 50 -6.03 -26.98 -0.71
CA VAL A 50 -7.27 -26.44 -1.28
C VAL A 50 -6.99 -25.74 -2.61
N ARG A 51 -8.00 -25.60 -3.45
CA ARG A 51 -7.86 -24.90 -4.74
C ARG A 51 -7.59 -23.40 -4.49
N ILE A 52 -6.47 -22.91 -5.00
CA ILE A 52 -6.05 -21.51 -4.92
C ILE A 52 -6.14 -20.89 -6.32
N SER A 53 -6.81 -19.73 -6.42
CA SER A 53 -6.89 -18.99 -7.68
C SER A 53 -5.60 -18.23 -7.94
N GLN A 54 -5.04 -18.37 -9.14
CA GLN A 54 -3.83 -17.70 -9.59
C GLN A 54 -4.07 -16.22 -9.91
N SER A 55 -2.97 -15.45 -10.09
CA SER A 55 -2.97 -14.13 -10.74
C SER A 55 -2.09 -14.16 -11.98
N ASP A 56 -2.15 -13.11 -12.80
CA ASP A 56 -1.31 -12.98 -13.98
C ASP A 56 0.17 -12.74 -13.62
N VAL A 57 0.43 -12.28 -12.40
CA VAL A 57 1.78 -11.94 -11.89
C VAL A 57 2.39 -13.06 -11.06
N ILE A 58 1.57 -13.77 -10.28
CA ILE A 58 2.03 -14.86 -9.40
C ILE A 58 1.23 -16.13 -9.74
N THR A 59 1.90 -17.16 -10.26
CA THR A 59 1.32 -18.49 -10.38
C THR A 59 1.42 -19.25 -9.07
N VAL A 60 0.41 -20.06 -8.77
CA VAL A 60 0.37 -20.94 -7.61
C VAL A 60 0.35 -22.38 -8.07
N GLN A 61 1.33 -23.15 -7.60
CA GLN A 61 1.42 -24.57 -7.89
C GLN A 61 1.37 -25.37 -6.59
N GLN A 62 0.68 -26.49 -6.60
CA GLN A 62 0.67 -27.43 -5.51
C GLN A 62 1.02 -28.81 -6.04
N GLY A 63 1.99 -29.44 -5.43
CA GLY A 63 2.48 -30.74 -5.81
C GLY A 63 2.69 -31.63 -4.60
N LYS A 64 2.80 -32.95 -4.79
CA LYS A 64 3.11 -33.90 -3.75
C LYS A 64 4.53 -34.43 -3.95
N SER A 65 5.32 -34.47 -2.89
CA SER A 65 6.67 -35.03 -2.87
C SER A 65 6.82 -35.95 -1.66
N GLY A 66 6.71 -37.25 -1.89
CA GLY A 66 6.65 -38.25 -0.82
C GLY A 66 5.38 -38.08 0.04
N GLU A 67 5.54 -37.92 1.34
CA GLU A 67 4.44 -37.64 2.27
C GLU A 67 4.06 -36.17 2.38
N ASN A 68 4.94 -35.29 1.92
CA ASN A 68 4.75 -33.83 1.99
C ASN A 68 4.09 -33.27 0.74
N TYR A 69 3.41 -32.15 0.90
CA TYR A 69 2.97 -31.28 -0.18
C TYR A 69 3.94 -30.12 -0.37
N ILE A 70 3.94 -29.55 -1.56
CA ILE A 70 4.68 -28.33 -1.90
C ILE A 70 3.66 -27.29 -2.33
N LEU A 71 3.61 -26.15 -1.63
CA LEU A 71 2.95 -24.94 -2.07
C LEU A 71 4.01 -24.01 -2.64
N ARG A 72 3.89 -23.66 -3.93
CA ARG A 72 4.83 -22.80 -4.64
C ARG A 72 4.13 -21.56 -5.17
N PHE A 73 4.69 -20.39 -4.89
CA PHE A 73 4.37 -19.12 -5.50
C PHE A 73 5.51 -18.73 -6.44
N SER A 74 5.24 -18.62 -7.76
CA SER A 74 6.25 -18.25 -8.77
C SER A 74 5.89 -16.92 -9.42
N LEU A 75 6.87 -16.03 -9.52
CA LEU A 75 6.75 -14.71 -10.14
C LEU A 75 6.85 -14.82 -11.65
N CYS A 76 5.81 -14.40 -12.38
CA CYS A 76 5.76 -14.44 -13.84
C CYS A 76 6.47 -13.27 -14.53
N ASN A 77 6.59 -12.12 -13.86
CA ASN A 77 7.25 -10.93 -14.40
C ASN A 77 8.44 -10.52 -13.51
N SER A 78 9.65 -10.71 -14.02
CA SER A 78 10.89 -10.41 -13.29
C SER A 78 11.08 -8.92 -12.93
N GLU A 79 10.42 -8.00 -13.61
CA GLU A 79 10.44 -6.56 -13.27
C GLU A 79 9.84 -6.29 -11.88
N LEU A 80 8.98 -7.19 -11.40
CA LEU A 80 8.34 -7.10 -10.08
C LEU A 80 9.12 -7.83 -8.97
N LEU A 81 10.38 -8.23 -9.21
CA LEU A 81 11.17 -9.02 -8.27
C LEU A 81 11.32 -8.33 -6.90
N GLU A 82 11.49 -7.03 -6.86
CA GLU A 82 11.63 -6.29 -5.61
C GLU A 82 10.34 -6.39 -4.77
N TYR A 83 9.17 -6.25 -5.41
CA TYR A 83 7.88 -6.36 -4.73
C TYR A 83 7.57 -7.80 -4.35
N PHE A 84 7.93 -8.76 -5.21
CA PHE A 84 7.85 -10.18 -4.88
C PHE A 84 8.74 -10.56 -3.70
N SER A 85 9.92 -9.95 -3.56
CA SER A 85 10.78 -10.17 -2.39
C SER A 85 10.14 -9.63 -1.10
N THR A 86 9.39 -8.52 -1.18
CA THR A 86 8.63 -7.98 -0.04
C THR A 86 7.46 -8.89 0.33
N PHE A 87 6.75 -9.43 -0.66
CA PHE A 87 5.74 -10.47 -0.46
C PHE A 87 6.33 -11.70 0.24
N CYS A 88 7.44 -12.23 -0.25
CA CYS A 88 8.11 -13.39 0.37
C CYS A 88 8.56 -13.09 1.79
N GLN A 89 9.03 -11.87 2.08
CA GLN A 89 9.40 -11.49 3.45
C GLN A 89 8.17 -11.46 4.36
N ASP A 90 7.04 -10.92 3.89
CA ASP A 90 5.79 -10.93 4.66
C ASP A 90 5.28 -12.36 4.95
N LEU A 91 5.46 -13.30 4.01
CA LEU A 91 5.17 -14.71 4.24
C LEU A 91 6.03 -15.29 5.37
N LEU A 92 7.34 -14.99 5.37
CA LEU A 92 8.26 -15.43 6.42
C LEU A 92 7.87 -14.84 7.78
N ASP A 93 7.67 -13.53 7.85
CA ASP A 93 7.34 -12.83 9.09
C ASP A 93 6.01 -13.32 9.67
N SER A 94 5.02 -13.60 8.81
CA SER A 94 3.70 -14.05 9.23
C SER A 94 3.67 -15.49 9.73
N THR A 95 4.69 -16.28 9.41
CA THR A 95 4.81 -17.68 9.83
C THR A 95 5.88 -17.91 10.89
N GLU A 96 6.56 -16.86 11.38
CA GLU A 96 7.69 -16.98 12.29
C GLU A 96 7.37 -17.74 13.58
N ALA A 97 6.19 -17.49 14.16
CA ALA A 97 5.76 -18.13 15.41
C ALA A 97 4.95 -19.42 15.22
N ILE A 98 4.66 -19.81 13.97
CA ILE A 98 3.82 -20.97 13.67
C ILE A 98 4.67 -22.24 13.65
N LYS A 99 4.17 -23.31 14.26
CA LYS A 99 4.86 -24.61 14.33
C LYS A 99 4.17 -25.71 13.54
N ASP A 100 2.88 -25.57 13.32
CA ASP A 100 2.04 -26.53 12.62
C ASP A 100 1.97 -26.24 11.13
N ASP A 101 2.16 -27.27 10.31
CA ASP A 101 2.18 -27.13 8.84
C ASP A 101 0.82 -26.71 8.27
N GLU A 102 -0.28 -27.18 8.84
CA GLU A 102 -1.63 -26.85 8.38
C GLU A 102 -1.96 -25.38 8.69
N ASP A 103 -1.57 -24.88 9.87
CA ASP A 103 -1.75 -23.48 10.24
C ASP A 103 -0.83 -22.57 9.41
N ALA A 104 0.39 -23.02 9.13
CA ALA A 104 1.31 -22.29 8.22
C ALA A 104 0.72 -22.21 6.81
N TYR A 105 0.19 -23.32 6.27
CA TYR A 105 -0.44 -23.35 4.97
C TYR A 105 -1.62 -22.37 4.88
N LYS A 106 -2.52 -22.35 5.86
CA LYS A 106 -3.66 -21.43 5.93
C LYS A 106 -3.19 -19.97 5.96
N THR A 107 -2.19 -19.68 6.77
CA THR A 107 -1.59 -18.35 6.89
C THR A 107 -0.99 -17.89 5.56
N LEU A 108 -0.17 -18.73 4.92
CA LEU A 108 0.45 -18.44 3.63
C LEU A 108 -0.60 -18.19 2.53
N CYS A 109 -1.68 -18.98 2.50
CA CYS A 109 -2.80 -18.77 1.58
C CYS A 109 -3.52 -17.45 1.83
N SER A 110 -3.82 -17.12 3.09
CA SER A 110 -4.47 -15.86 3.47
C SER A 110 -3.61 -14.66 3.05
N ARG A 111 -2.30 -14.69 3.35
CA ARG A 111 -1.38 -13.63 2.94
C ARG A 111 -1.31 -13.48 1.43
N TYR A 112 -1.22 -14.58 0.69
CA TYR A 112 -1.24 -14.56 -0.77
C TYR A 112 -2.51 -13.88 -1.31
N PHE A 113 -3.70 -14.16 -0.77
CA PHE A 113 -4.94 -13.54 -1.23
C PHE A 113 -4.98 -12.04 -0.95
N SER A 114 -4.40 -11.58 0.16
CA SER A 114 -4.28 -10.15 0.46
C SER A 114 -3.33 -9.46 -0.54
N TRP A 115 -2.15 -10.05 -0.78
CA TRP A 115 -1.17 -9.54 -1.73
C TRP A 115 -1.63 -9.59 -3.19
N LYS A 116 -2.40 -10.61 -3.55
CA LYS A 116 -2.95 -10.76 -4.91
C LYS A 116 -3.71 -9.53 -5.39
N LYS A 117 -4.34 -8.79 -4.48
CA LYS A 117 -5.04 -7.54 -4.79
C LYS A 117 -4.09 -6.43 -5.27
N LEU A 118 -2.84 -6.45 -4.79
CA LEU A 118 -1.80 -5.48 -5.13
C LEU A 118 -0.92 -5.93 -6.32
N PHE A 119 -1.04 -7.18 -6.77
CA PHE A 119 -0.41 -7.72 -7.97
C PHE A 119 -1.46 -7.86 -9.07
N ARG A 120 -1.93 -6.74 -9.60
CA ARG A 120 -2.87 -6.73 -10.73
C ARG A 120 -2.16 -6.30 -12.01
N PRO A 121 -2.61 -6.79 -13.19
CA PRO A 121 -2.19 -6.19 -14.44
C PRO A 121 -2.66 -4.74 -14.47
N ASN A 122 -1.77 -3.85 -14.90
CA ASN A 122 -2.01 -2.42 -14.96
C ASN A 122 -3.13 -2.09 -15.98
N ASN A 123 -4.36 -1.92 -15.51
CA ASN A 123 -5.52 -1.49 -16.31
C ASN A 123 -5.65 0.04 -16.33
N GLY A 124 -4.56 0.75 -16.60
CA GLY A 124 -4.54 2.21 -16.71
C GLY A 124 -3.78 2.94 -15.60
N GLY A 125 -3.60 2.32 -14.44
CA GLY A 125 -2.80 2.87 -13.33
C GLY A 125 -3.22 4.27 -12.85
N MET A 126 -2.62 4.74 -11.77
CA MET A 126 -2.80 6.11 -11.29
C MET A 126 -2.01 7.09 -12.16
N ASN A 127 -2.60 8.25 -12.44
CA ASN A 127 -1.91 9.35 -13.11
C ASN A 127 -1.00 10.12 -12.13
N ASP A 128 -0.17 11.03 -12.65
CA ASP A 128 0.77 11.87 -11.88
C ASP A 128 0.14 12.52 -10.64
N ASN A 129 -1.07 13.07 -10.78
CA ASN A 129 -1.72 13.82 -9.70
C ASN A 129 -2.24 12.84 -8.62
N GLU A 130 -2.75 11.69 -9.02
CA GLU A 130 -3.20 10.64 -8.10
C GLU A 130 -2.02 10.04 -7.35
N VAL A 131 -0.90 9.76 -8.03
CA VAL A 131 0.35 9.31 -7.40
C VAL A 131 0.86 10.35 -6.41
N MET A 132 0.89 11.62 -6.80
CA MET A 132 1.34 12.71 -5.93
C MET A 132 0.42 12.90 -4.72
N GLY A 133 -0.89 12.78 -4.91
CA GLY A 133 -1.89 12.85 -3.84
C GLY A 133 -1.68 11.73 -2.81
N LEU A 134 -1.60 10.48 -3.27
CA LEU A 134 -1.36 9.35 -2.39
C LEU A 134 0.00 9.43 -1.67
N ILE A 135 1.05 9.90 -2.35
CA ILE A 135 2.34 10.17 -1.69
C ILE A 135 2.16 11.16 -0.54
N GLY A 136 1.39 12.24 -0.73
CA GLY A 136 1.12 13.21 0.34
C GLY A 136 0.48 12.59 1.57
N GLU A 137 -0.58 11.80 1.38
CA GLU A 137 -1.25 11.09 2.47
C GLU A 137 -0.32 10.09 3.17
N LEU A 138 0.46 9.31 2.42
CA LEU A 138 1.38 8.33 2.97
C LEU A 138 2.59 8.98 3.68
N LEU A 139 3.06 10.13 3.22
CA LEU A 139 4.06 10.93 3.96
C LEU A 139 3.47 11.42 5.28
N PHE A 140 2.23 11.90 5.29
CA PHE A 140 1.57 12.31 6.53
C PHE A 140 1.40 11.15 7.51
N MET A 141 1.04 9.97 7.01
CA MET A 141 1.04 8.74 7.82
C MET A 141 2.41 8.48 8.44
N GLN A 142 3.47 8.52 7.62
CA GLN A 142 4.83 8.19 8.03
C GLN A 142 5.42 9.19 9.02
N ASP A 143 5.24 10.49 8.73
CA ASP A 143 5.98 11.58 9.38
C ASP A 143 5.20 12.21 10.53
N TYR A 144 3.86 12.06 10.54
CA TYR A 144 3.01 12.65 11.56
C TYR A 144 2.16 11.61 12.31
N MET A 145 1.29 10.86 11.63
CA MET A 145 0.31 10.00 12.29
C MET A 145 0.96 8.88 13.11
N ILE A 146 1.88 8.13 12.51
CA ILE A 146 2.58 7.04 13.21
C ILE A 146 3.40 7.55 14.40
N PRO A 147 4.21 8.62 14.28
CA PRO A 147 4.97 9.15 15.39
C PRO A 147 4.12 9.69 16.56
N HIS A 148 2.94 10.27 16.28
CA HIS A 148 2.10 10.90 17.31
C HIS A 148 1.07 9.97 17.90
N TYR A 149 0.51 9.04 17.11
CA TYR A 149 -0.64 8.23 17.52
C TYR A 149 -0.37 6.72 17.48
N GLY A 150 0.78 6.30 16.94
CA GLY A 150 1.09 4.88 16.70
C GLY A 150 0.44 4.32 15.45
N VAL A 151 0.86 3.09 15.09
CA VAL A 151 0.48 2.45 13.82
C VAL A 151 -1.02 2.15 13.77
N ASP A 152 -1.59 1.63 14.84
CA ASP A 152 -2.99 1.20 14.88
C ASP A 152 -3.92 2.41 14.63
N MET A 153 -3.73 3.48 15.39
CA MET A 153 -4.53 4.70 15.22
C MET A 153 -4.28 5.37 13.86
N ALA A 154 -3.05 5.35 13.35
CA ALA A 154 -2.74 5.90 12.03
C ALA A 154 -3.49 5.16 10.91
N LEU A 155 -3.63 3.84 11.02
CA LEU A 155 -4.40 3.03 10.08
C LEU A 155 -5.90 3.24 10.23
N ASP A 156 -6.41 3.22 11.46
CA ASP A 156 -7.84 3.34 11.73
C ASP A 156 -8.38 4.71 11.31
N SER A 157 -7.60 5.78 11.56
CA SER A 157 -7.98 7.15 11.19
C SER A 157 -7.80 7.48 9.71
N TRP A 158 -7.09 6.67 8.92
CA TRP A 158 -6.88 6.93 7.48
C TRP A 158 -8.13 6.62 6.67
N MET A 159 -8.91 7.65 6.36
CA MET A 159 -10.22 7.59 5.71
C MET A 159 -10.18 7.92 4.21
N GLY A 160 -9.06 8.44 3.69
CA GLY A 160 -8.91 8.79 2.27
C GLY A 160 -9.28 7.65 1.33
N PRO A 161 -8.88 6.38 1.57
CA PRO A 161 -9.26 5.23 0.75
C PRO A 161 -10.77 5.00 0.66
N GLU A 162 -11.51 5.37 1.69
CA GLU A 162 -12.96 5.19 1.78
C GLU A 162 -13.74 6.29 1.05
N LYS A 163 -13.01 7.24 0.41
CA LYS A 163 -13.56 8.39 -0.33
C LYS A 163 -14.51 9.23 0.53
N THR A 164 -14.21 9.33 1.83
CA THR A 164 -14.89 10.26 2.73
C THR A 164 -14.41 11.69 2.46
N HIS A 165 -14.94 12.65 3.20
CA HIS A 165 -14.58 14.04 2.99
C HIS A 165 -13.27 14.46 3.67
N LYS A 166 -12.65 13.57 4.47
CA LYS A 166 -11.41 13.80 5.19
C LYS A 166 -10.42 12.69 4.88
N ASP A 167 -9.14 13.03 4.81
CA ASP A 167 -8.10 12.04 4.59
C ASP A 167 -7.76 11.27 5.88
N TYR A 168 -7.78 11.97 7.03
CA TYR A 168 -7.64 11.36 8.33
C TYR A 168 -8.68 11.91 9.30
N SER A 169 -9.26 11.04 10.13
CA SER A 169 -10.22 11.42 11.18
C SER A 169 -10.04 10.55 12.41
N THR A 170 -9.75 11.19 13.54
CA THR A 170 -9.79 10.60 14.88
C THR A 170 -11.11 10.98 15.56
N GLU A 171 -11.30 10.60 16.82
CA GLU A 171 -12.51 10.95 17.58
C GLU A 171 -12.70 12.46 17.78
N SER A 172 -11.62 13.27 17.74
CA SER A 172 -11.65 14.69 18.10
C SER A 172 -10.93 15.62 17.13
N VAL A 173 -10.18 15.05 16.16
CA VAL A 173 -9.37 15.86 15.25
C VAL A 173 -9.42 15.24 13.87
N TRP A 174 -9.57 16.08 12.83
CA TRP A 174 -9.47 15.65 11.44
C TRP A 174 -8.36 16.38 10.69
N TYR A 175 -7.87 15.74 9.63
CA TYR A 175 -6.84 16.27 8.76
C TYR A 175 -7.24 16.10 7.30
N GLU A 176 -7.08 17.17 6.55
CA GLU A 176 -7.13 17.18 5.08
C GLU A 176 -5.72 17.35 4.56
N ILE A 177 -5.29 16.47 3.67
CA ILE A 177 -3.93 16.45 3.13
C ILE A 177 -3.95 16.95 1.69
N LYS A 178 -3.06 17.85 1.36
CA LYS A 178 -2.87 18.30 -0.01
C LYS A 178 -1.41 18.16 -0.41
N ALA A 179 -1.17 17.54 -1.54
CA ALA A 179 0.13 17.56 -2.20
C ALA A 179 0.07 18.52 -3.40
N ILE A 180 0.95 19.51 -3.42
CA ILE A 180 1.05 20.49 -4.49
C ILE A 180 2.42 20.45 -5.14
N SER A 181 2.50 20.78 -6.42
CA SER A 181 3.77 20.91 -7.11
C SER A 181 4.54 22.13 -6.61
N ALA A 182 5.86 22.03 -6.52
CA ALA A 182 6.73 23.15 -6.22
C ALA A 182 6.45 24.35 -7.14
N GLY A 183 6.46 25.55 -6.57
CA GLY A 183 6.14 26.79 -7.29
C GLY A 183 4.65 27.13 -7.38
N LYS A 184 3.74 26.26 -6.90
CA LYS A 184 2.34 26.66 -6.68
C LYS A 184 2.20 27.36 -5.32
N ASP A 185 1.46 28.46 -5.32
CA ASP A 185 1.16 29.31 -4.16
C ASP A 185 -0.28 29.13 -3.64
N SER A 186 -1.03 28.22 -4.27
CA SER A 186 -2.44 28.00 -3.96
C SER A 186 -2.80 26.52 -3.94
N VAL A 187 -3.77 26.19 -3.10
CA VAL A 187 -4.32 24.84 -2.91
C VAL A 187 -5.77 24.82 -3.39
N LYS A 188 -6.11 23.83 -4.20
CA LYS A 188 -7.49 23.62 -4.63
C LYS A 188 -8.21 22.74 -3.61
N ILE A 189 -9.28 23.25 -3.02
CA ILE A 189 -10.24 22.49 -2.22
C ILE A 189 -11.39 22.07 -3.15
N SER A 190 -11.62 20.77 -3.24
CA SER A 190 -12.52 20.20 -4.26
C SER A 190 -13.98 20.17 -3.81
N SER A 191 -14.25 20.17 -2.51
CA SER A 191 -15.60 20.23 -1.95
C SER A 191 -15.65 21.02 -0.65
N LEU A 192 -16.83 21.49 -0.28
CA LEU A 192 -17.03 22.25 0.97
C LEU A 192 -16.72 21.38 2.19
N GLU A 193 -17.06 20.10 2.09
CA GLU A 193 -16.95 19.13 3.18
C GLU A 193 -15.49 18.85 3.57
N GLN A 194 -14.53 19.09 2.68
CA GLN A 194 -13.11 18.87 2.96
C GLN A 194 -12.57 19.77 4.10
N LEU A 195 -13.11 20.98 4.23
CA LEU A 195 -12.73 21.92 5.29
C LEU A 195 -13.89 22.23 6.26
N ASP A 196 -15.01 21.52 6.16
CA ASP A 196 -16.16 21.69 7.06
C ASP A 196 -16.18 20.58 8.12
N GLY A 197 -16.37 20.94 9.37
CA GLY A 197 -16.43 20.01 10.51
C GLY A 197 -16.59 20.77 11.81
N ASP A 198 -17.17 20.12 12.81
CA ASP A 198 -17.38 20.71 14.15
C ASP A 198 -16.17 20.45 15.08
N ASP A 199 -15.38 19.40 14.78
CA ASP A 199 -14.17 19.06 15.51
C ASP A 199 -12.97 19.92 15.08
N GLU A 200 -11.89 19.85 15.84
CA GLU A 200 -10.62 20.48 15.52
C GLU A 200 -10.08 19.94 14.18
N GLY A 201 -9.75 20.82 13.26
CA GLY A 201 -9.34 20.46 11.93
C GLY A 201 -8.03 21.08 11.49
N TYR A 202 -7.31 20.36 10.64
CA TYR A 202 -6.05 20.81 10.08
C TYR A 202 -5.97 20.56 8.57
N LEU A 203 -5.43 21.55 7.86
CA LEU A 203 -5.03 21.41 6.47
C LEU A 203 -3.51 21.25 6.41
N ALA A 204 -3.04 20.08 6.03
CA ALA A 204 -1.63 19.76 5.86
C ALA A 204 -1.25 19.79 4.38
N ILE A 205 -0.21 20.53 4.04
CA ILE A 205 0.22 20.77 2.66
C ILE A 205 1.65 20.30 2.50
N TYR A 206 1.86 19.32 1.61
CA TYR A 206 3.16 18.92 1.11
C TYR A 206 3.47 19.60 -0.20
N CYS A 207 4.62 20.29 -0.29
CA CYS A 207 5.12 20.88 -1.53
C CYS A 207 6.13 19.90 -2.15
N LEU A 208 5.74 19.27 -3.26
CA LEU A 208 6.51 18.21 -3.90
C LEU A 208 7.06 18.71 -5.25
N GLU A 209 8.38 18.65 -5.41
CA GLU A 209 9.04 18.93 -6.68
C GLU A 209 9.22 17.63 -7.47
N LYS A 210 8.76 17.60 -8.72
CA LYS A 210 8.94 16.45 -9.61
C LYS A 210 10.36 16.43 -10.14
N MET A 211 11.02 15.29 -9.96
CA MET A 211 12.40 15.04 -10.31
C MET A 211 12.51 14.10 -11.52
N SER A 212 13.71 13.98 -12.07
CA SER A 212 13.96 12.97 -13.11
C SER A 212 13.82 11.54 -12.55
N PRO A 213 13.45 10.55 -13.37
CA PRO A 213 13.30 9.15 -12.92
C PRO A 213 14.57 8.54 -12.29
N THR A 214 15.75 9.07 -12.63
CA THR A 214 17.04 8.61 -12.12
C THR A 214 17.43 9.27 -10.79
N PHE A 215 16.68 10.27 -10.34
CA PHE A 215 16.96 10.96 -9.09
C PHE A 215 16.65 10.07 -7.87
N SER A 216 17.48 10.19 -6.83
CA SER A 216 17.24 9.51 -5.55
C SER A 216 16.24 10.30 -4.71
N GLY A 217 14.95 10.12 -4.98
CA GLY A 217 13.85 10.82 -4.31
C GLY A 217 12.75 9.88 -3.83
N ILE A 218 11.60 10.46 -3.53
CA ILE A 218 10.40 9.77 -3.07
C ILE A 218 9.74 9.09 -4.28
N LYS A 219 9.56 7.78 -4.19
CA LYS A 219 8.81 6.95 -5.13
C LYS A 219 7.68 6.26 -4.39
N LEU A 220 6.49 6.21 -4.99
CA LEU A 220 5.30 5.64 -4.35
C LEU A 220 5.53 4.19 -3.90
N ASN A 221 6.04 3.33 -4.78
CA ASN A 221 6.27 1.92 -4.45
C ASN A 221 7.22 1.75 -3.25
N VAL A 222 8.31 2.54 -3.21
CA VAL A 222 9.29 2.50 -2.12
C VAL A 222 8.67 3.01 -0.81
N LEU A 223 7.86 4.07 -0.86
CA LEU A 223 7.17 4.61 0.31
C LEU A 223 6.19 3.58 0.89
N VAL A 224 5.41 2.92 0.04
CA VAL A 224 4.50 1.83 0.44
C VAL A 224 5.28 0.69 1.09
N GLN A 225 6.38 0.23 0.51
CA GLN A 225 7.22 -0.84 1.10
C GLN A 225 7.79 -0.44 2.47
N ASN A 226 8.26 0.80 2.59
CA ASN A 226 8.80 1.31 3.87
C ASN A 226 7.71 1.37 4.95
N LEU A 227 6.49 1.79 4.59
CA LEU A 227 5.35 1.79 5.50
C LEU A 227 4.93 0.37 5.88
N MET A 228 4.85 -0.56 4.93
CA MET A 228 4.57 -1.97 5.23
C MET A 228 5.55 -2.56 6.25
N ALA A 229 6.83 -2.23 6.14
CA ALA A 229 7.84 -2.67 7.10
C ALA A 229 7.66 -2.06 8.51
N LYS A 230 6.97 -0.90 8.62
CA LYS A 230 6.66 -0.25 9.89
C LYS A 230 5.38 -0.77 10.54
N MET A 231 4.53 -1.51 9.83
CA MET A 231 3.21 -1.96 10.33
C MET A 231 3.28 -2.92 11.53
N GLY A 232 4.43 -3.52 11.78
CA GLY A 232 4.71 -4.34 12.96
C GLY A 232 3.97 -5.68 12.98
N THR A 233 2.63 -5.68 12.92
CA THR A 233 1.81 -6.89 12.98
C THR A 233 1.29 -7.33 11.61
N ALA A 234 0.94 -8.63 11.47
CA ALA A 234 0.31 -9.16 10.26
C ALA A 234 -1.06 -8.48 10.00
N GLN A 235 -1.82 -8.20 11.07
CA GLN A 235 -3.11 -7.54 10.98
C GLN A 235 -2.99 -6.12 10.42
N ASN A 236 -2.03 -5.33 10.91
CA ASN A 236 -1.80 -3.97 10.44
C ASN A 236 -1.36 -3.96 8.96
N ARG A 237 -0.49 -4.90 8.56
CA ARG A 237 -0.11 -5.06 7.15
C ARG A 237 -1.33 -5.38 6.28
N GLU A 238 -2.22 -6.24 6.74
CA GLU A 238 -3.44 -6.58 6.01
C GLU A 238 -4.39 -5.39 5.87
N THR A 239 -4.62 -4.65 6.95
CA THR A 239 -5.42 -3.42 6.94
C THR A 239 -4.84 -2.39 5.98
N PHE A 240 -3.52 -2.15 6.04
CA PHE A 240 -2.84 -1.22 5.14
C PHE A 240 -2.98 -1.64 3.66
N MET A 241 -2.74 -2.91 3.34
CA MET A 241 -2.91 -3.42 1.97
C MET A 241 -4.35 -3.33 1.48
N SER A 242 -5.32 -3.62 2.36
CA SER A 242 -6.74 -3.48 2.03
C SER A 242 -7.09 -2.04 1.68
N LYS A 243 -6.65 -1.08 2.47
CA LYS A 243 -6.86 0.36 2.22
C LYS A 243 -6.16 0.82 0.92
N LEU A 244 -4.92 0.40 0.67
CA LEU A 244 -4.24 0.67 -0.61
C LEU A 244 -5.01 0.12 -1.81
N SER A 245 -5.59 -1.08 -1.69
CA SER A 245 -6.38 -1.67 -2.77
C SER A 245 -7.67 -0.89 -3.09
N MET A 246 -8.20 -0.11 -2.14
CA MET A 246 -9.34 0.80 -2.37
C MET A 246 -8.95 2.04 -3.19
N TYR A 247 -7.68 2.44 -3.14
CA TYR A 247 -7.09 3.44 -4.05
C TYR A 247 -6.82 2.89 -5.45
N GLU A 248 -7.13 1.61 -5.69
CA GLU A 248 -6.72 0.91 -6.91
C GLU A 248 -5.20 0.86 -7.10
N PHE A 249 -4.45 1.06 -6.00
CA PHE A 249 -3.00 0.90 -6.02
C PHE A 249 -2.63 -0.54 -6.33
N ASP A 250 -1.66 -0.69 -7.24
CA ASP A 250 -0.92 -1.92 -7.49
C ASP A 250 0.58 -1.63 -7.50
N PHE A 251 1.39 -2.65 -7.34
CA PHE A 251 2.82 -2.51 -7.54
C PHE A 251 3.13 -2.49 -9.04
N SER A 252 3.22 -1.30 -9.60
CA SER A 252 3.55 -1.08 -11.01
C SER A 252 4.91 -0.38 -11.17
N PRO A 253 5.84 -0.91 -12.01
CA PRO A 253 7.08 -0.22 -12.34
C PRO A 253 6.86 1.16 -12.98
N GLU A 254 5.67 1.41 -13.55
CA GLU A 254 5.31 2.70 -14.14
C GLU A 254 5.32 3.83 -13.10
N TYR A 255 4.96 3.53 -11.83
CA TYR A 255 4.99 4.53 -10.75
C TYR A 255 6.42 4.94 -10.37
N ASP A 256 7.43 4.12 -10.65
CA ASP A 256 8.83 4.46 -10.37
C ASP A 256 9.39 5.56 -11.28
N LYS A 257 8.66 5.90 -12.36
CA LYS A 257 8.95 7.06 -13.22
C LYS A 257 8.58 8.38 -12.55
N PHE A 258 7.68 8.35 -11.57
CA PHE A 258 7.23 9.51 -10.80
C PHE A 258 8.10 9.64 -9.55
N VAL A 259 9.10 10.49 -9.62
CA VAL A 259 10.03 10.76 -8.52
C VAL A 259 9.81 12.16 -8.01
N PHE A 260 9.69 12.30 -6.70
CA PHE A 260 9.46 13.58 -6.05
C PHE A 260 10.51 13.86 -4.98
N THR A 261 10.71 15.14 -4.68
CA THR A 261 11.39 15.59 -3.47
C THR A 261 10.46 16.48 -2.68
N ASN A 262 10.43 16.33 -1.36
CA ASN A 262 9.65 17.21 -0.49
C ASN A 262 10.47 18.48 -0.24
N VAL A 263 10.00 19.61 -0.76
CA VAL A 263 10.65 20.91 -0.62
C VAL A 263 9.97 21.80 0.44
N GLY A 264 8.85 21.35 1.01
CA GLY A 264 8.19 22.07 2.09
C GLY A 264 6.97 21.33 2.65
N PHE A 265 6.75 21.51 3.95
CA PHE A 265 5.56 21.06 4.66
C PHE A 265 4.99 22.20 5.49
N SER A 266 3.69 22.38 5.43
CA SER A 266 2.97 23.37 6.24
C SER A 266 1.67 22.76 6.75
N MET A 267 1.31 23.08 7.98
CA MET A 267 0.05 22.63 8.58
C MET A 267 -0.67 23.84 9.19
N TYR A 268 -1.94 24.01 8.81
CA TYR A 268 -2.78 25.13 9.21
C TYR A 268 -3.96 24.63 10.02
N ASN A 269 -4.20 25.26 11.18
CA ASN A 269 -5.42 25.01 11.96
C ASN A 269 -6.62 25.61 11.22
N VAL A 270 -7.64 24.80 10.96
CA VAL A 270 -8.88 25.19 10.27
C VAL A 270 -9.90 25.70 11.30
N SER A 271 -9.56 26.78 11.98
CA SER A 271 -10.42 27.45 12.95
C SER A 271 -11.58 28.20 12.27
N ASN A 272 -12.44 28.82 13.08
CA ASN A 272 -13.55 29.64 12.56
C ASN A 272 -13.09 30.83 11.73
N ASP A 273 -11.90 31.36 11.98
CA ASP A 273 -11.30 32.49 11.26
C ASP A 273 -10.51 32.05 10.02
N PHE A 274 -10.37 30.72 9.82
CA PHE A 274 -9.72 30.20 8.61
C PHE A 274 -10.53 30.56 7.36
N PRO A 275 -9.90 31.08 6.28
CA PRO A 275 -10.61 31.47 5.07
C PRO A 275 -11.13 30.23 4.32
N ARG A 276 -12.32 29.76 4.69
CA ARG A 276 -12.98 28.59 4.10
C ARG A 276 -14.43 28.89 3.72
N LEU A 277 -14.90 28.21 2.70
CA LEU A 277 -16.32 28.08 2.42
C LEU A 277 -16.82 26.81 3.11
N CYS A 278 -17.84 26.97 3.96
CA CYS A 278 -18.52 25.85 4.61
C CYS A 278 -20.03 26.08 4.57
N ARG A 279 -20.84 25.05 4.84
CA ARG A 279 -22.29 25.16 4.75
C ARG A 279 -22.87 26.27 5.63
N LYS A 280 -22.22 26.58 6.75
CA LYS A 280 -22.66 27.62 7.70
C LYS A 280 -22.50 29.04 7.14
N ASN A 281 -21.56 29.29 6.22
CA ASN A 281 -21.28 30.61 5.67
C ASN A 281 -21.70 30.78 4.20
N ILE A 282 -22.39 29.78 3.61
CA ILE A 282 -22.95 29.86 2.26
C ILE A 282 -24.48 29.99 2.37
N PRO A 283 -25.11 31.00 1.74
CA PRO A 283 -26.57 31.11 1.70
C PRO A 283 -27.21 29.88 1.06
N ASN A 284 -28.28 29.36 1.62
CA ASN A 284 -29.00 28.16 1.10
C ASN A 284 -29.37 28.29 -0.38
N ALA A 285 -29.63 29.49 -0.87
CA ALA A 285 -29.89 29.75 -2.28
C ALA A 285 -28.71 29.44 -3.19
N CYS A 286 -27.46 29.60 -2.72
CA CYS A 286 -26.25 29.28 -3.50
C CYS A 286 -26.01 27.77 -3.61
N LEU A 287 -26.47 26.97 -2.66
CA LEU A 287 -26.31 25.52 -2.68
C LEU A 287 -27.23 24.83 -3.68
N LEU A 288 -28.34 25.46 -4.05
CA LEU A 288 -29.31 24.94 -5.05
C LEU A 288 -28.76 24.97 -6.49
N TYR A 289 -27.77 25.81 -6.78
CA TYR A 289 -27.19 25.95 -8.11
C TYR A 289 -25.93 25.09 -8.34
N THR A 290 -25.42 24.40 -7.33
CA THR A 290 -24.17 23.64 -7.43
C THR A 290 -24.36 22.13 -7.72
N SER A 291 -25.61 21.66 -7.73
CA SER A 291 -25.95 20.27 -8.12
C SER A 291 -26.93 20.32 -9.28
N PRO A 292 -26.49 20.19 -10.54
CA PRO A 292 -27.41 19.95 -11.65
C PRO A 292 -28.13 18.62 -11.38
N SER A 293 -29.47 18.71 -11.29
CA SER A 293 -30.31 17.53 -11.16
C SER A 293 -30.13 16.64 -12.40
N PRO A 294 -29.98 15.32 -12.27
CA PRO A 294 -29.91 14.42 -13.43
C PRO A 294 -31.19 14.39 -14.28
N ARG A 295 -32.20 15.19 -13.94
CA ARG A 295 -33.52 15.26 -14.63
C ARG A 295 -33.65 16.41 -15.62
N ASP A 296 -32.66 17.29 -15.74
CA ASP A 296 -32.73 18.44 -16.64
C ASP A 296 -32.03 18.21 -17.99
N CYS A 297 -31.67 16.96 -18.31
CA CYS A 297 -31.24 16.53 -19.65
C CYS A 297 -32.33 15.68 -20.27
N SER A 298 -33.36 16.31 -20.83
CA SER A 298 -34.29 15.69 -21.79
C SER A 298 -34.37 16.56 -23.04
#